data_a64278ab4097b320c0235c21a098d4db
#
_entry.id   a64278ab4097b320c0235c21a098d4db
#
_cell.length_a   1.000
_cell.length_b   1.000
_cell.length_c   1.000
_cell.angle_alpha   90.00
_cell.angle_beta   90.00
_cell.angle_gamma   90.00
#
_symmetry.space_group_name_H-M   'P 1'
#
loop_
_entity.id
_entity.type
_entity.pdbx_description
1 polymer ?
#
loop_
_entity_poly.entity_id
_entity_poly.type
_entity_poly.pdbx_seq_one_letter_code
_entity_poly.pdbx_strand_id
1 'polypeptide(L)'
;MVRNKFRIFRLASRDYLHEWQMSVCFVLGLAAVLGPMMVLFGLKFGIVGAMMDELIEEPGNREIRPVGSGRYDREWLDRVSAKPEVAFLVPRTRSIAASIDLSSEQAPRIVTVELVASGTGDPLLAPDAPLPEGLDRIVLSRSSAEKLAVSAGDVLDGSLARRFLGQLERVHLPLTVVAVAPDGAFTRDGAFVSVRLLELQEDFRDGRVVPELYWGGLSGDDSRTYPGFRLYARSIHDVAGLRDAFATIGVDVHTRL
;
A
#
# COMPACT_ATOMS: atom_id res chain seq x y z
N MET A 1 7.10 20.13 -64.43
CA MET A 1 5.82 19.94 -63.76
C MET A 1 5.72 20.63 -62.38
N VAL A 2 6.80 20.80 -61.63
CA VAL A 2 6.86 21.43 -60.28
C VAL A 2 6.57 22.95 -60.31
N ARG A 3 7.00 23.67 -61.36
CA ARG A 3 6.88 25.14 -61.48
C ARG A 3 5.44 25.63 -61.62
N ASN A 4 4.52 24.81 -62.15
CA ASN A 4 3.10 25.16 -62.21
C ASN A 4 2.37 25.01 -60.88
N LYS A 5 2.74 24.04 -60.05
CA LYS A 5 2.15 23.83 -58.71
C LYS A 5 2.43 25.03 -57.78
N PHE A 6 3.63 25.60 -57.86
CA PHE A 6 4.02 26.78 -57.07
C PHE A 6 3.25 28.05 -57.45
N ARG A 7 2.95 28.19 -58.75
CA ARG A 7 2.13 29.32 -59.25
C ARG A 7 0.67 29.19 -58.84
N ILE A 8 0.11 27.99 -58.89
CA ILE A 8 -1.26 27.70 -58.45
C ILE A 8 -1.39 27.93 -56.95
N PHE A 9 -0.44 27.49 -56.15
CA PHE A 9 -0.44 27.73 -54.72
C PHE A 9 -0.35 29.20 -54.35
N ARG A 10 0.47 29.97 -55.07
CA ARG A 10 0.61 31.44 -54.87
C ARG A 10 -0.63 32.22 -55.30
N LEU A 11 -1.31 31.79 -56.36
CA LEU A 11 -2.58 32.38 -56.76
C LEU A 11 -3.69 32.07 -55.74
N ALA A 12 -3.82 30.82 -55.32
CA ALA A 12 -4.78 30.39 -54.32
C ALA A 12 -4.60 31.10 -52.98
N SER A 13 -3.33 31.29 -52.54
CA SER A 13 -3.04 32.02 -51.29
C SER A 13 -3.40 33.51 -51.42
N ARG A 14 -3.27 34.10 -52.60
CA ARG A 14 -3.60 35.54 -52.85
C ARG A 14 -5.09 35.73 -52.95
N ASP A 15 -5.82 34.80 -53.49
CA ASP A 15 -7.28 34.80 -53.58
C ASP A 15 -7.90 34.62 -52.18
N TYR A 16 -7.35 33.70 -51.40
CA TYR A 16 -7.72 33.50 -50.00
C TYR A 16 -7.51 34.75 -49.11
N LEU A 17 -6.44 35.51 -49.37
CA LEU A 17 -6.17 36.77 -48.66
C LEU A 17 -7.05 37.92 -49.14
N HIS A 18 -7.55 37.88 -50.37
CA HIS A 18 -8.45 38.90 -50.90
C HIS A 18 -9.87 38.76 -50.34
N GLU A 19 -10.32 37.50 -50.13
CA GLU A 19 -11.62 37.18 -49.50
C GLU A 19 -11.47 36.83 -48.02
N TRP A 20 -10.59 37.55 -47.32
CA TRP A 20 -10.25 37.24 -45.92
C TRP A 20 -11.46 37.20 -45.00
N GLN A 21 -12.50 38.02 -45.25
CA GLN A 21 -13.71 38.06 -44.43
C GLN A 21 -14.51 36.74 -44.50
N MET A 22 -14.68 36.20 -45.71
CA MET A 22 -15.33 34.87 -45.86
C MET A 22 -14.49 33.76 -45.27
N SER A 23 -13.19 33.80 -45.50
CA SER A 23 -12.26 32.80 -44.95
C SER A 23 -12.23 32.79 -43.42
N VAL A 24 -12.20 33.98 -42.79
CA VAL A 24 -12.27 34.12 -41.35
C VAL A 24 -13.61 33.64 -40.80
N CYS A 25 -14.74 33.93 -41.46
CA CYS A 25 -16.05 33.46 -41.05
C CYS A 25 -16.12 31.91 -41.09
N PHE A 26 -15.55 31.29 -42.12
CA PHE A 26 -15.47 29.83 -42.23
C PHE A 26 -14.60 29.22 -41.17
N VAL A 27 -13.42 29.77 -40.91
CA VAL A 27 -12.49 29.28 -39.86
C VAL A 27 -13.10 29.45 -38.48
N LEU A 28 -13.74 30.60 -38.21
CA LEU A 28 -14.42 30.82 -36.92
C LEU A 28 -15.62 29.88 -36.75
N GLY A 29 -16.40 29.63 -37.80
CA GLY A 29 -17.49 28.66 -37.74
C GLY A 29 -16.99 27.22 -37.44
N LEU A 30 -15.92 26.84 -38.13
CA LEU A 30 -15.29 25.52 -37.88
C LEU A 30 -14.69 25.44 -36.48
N ALA A 31 -13.99 26.50 -36.05
CA ALA A 31 -13.40 26.58 -34.72
C ALA A 31 -14.45 26.57 -33.60
N ALA A 32 -15.61 27.22 -33.82
CA ALA A 32 -16.72 27.23 -32.87
C ALA A 32 -17.34 25.83 -32.64
N VAL A 33 -17.28 24.96 -33.65
CA VAL A 33 -17.76 23.56 -33.51
C VAL A 33 -16.67 22.62 -33.01
N LEU A 34 -15.49 22.68 -33.62
CA LEU A 34 -14.38 21.77 -33.29
C LEU A 34 -13.73 22.11 -31.96
N GLY A 35 -13.67 23.39 -31.57
CA GLY A 35 -13.06 23.81 -30.32
C GLY A 35 -13.71 23.15 -29.09
N PRO A 36 -15.00 23.34 -28.85
CA PRO A 36 -15.71 22.68 -27.74
C PRO A 36 -15.63 21.16 -27.83
N MET A 37 -15.68 20.60 -29.02
CA MET A 37 -15.59 19.15 -29.21
C MET A 37 -14.22 18.61 -28.83
N MET A 38 -13.13 19.26 -29.20
CA MET A 38 -11.76 18.90 -28.79
C MET A 38 -11.55 19.01 -27.27
N VAL A 39 -12.11 20.06 -26.65
CA VAL A 39 -12.06 20.25 -25.21
C VAL A 39 -12.81 19.13 -24.50
N LEU A 40 -14.01 18.78 -24.96
CA LEU A 40 -14.79 17.66 -24.38
C LEU A 40 -14.08 16.32 -24.55
N PHE A 41 -13.49 16.04 -25.70
CA PHE A 41 -12.71 14.84 -25.93
C PHE A 41 -11.44 14.81 -25.08
N GLY A 42 -10.71 15.91 -24.99
CA GLY A 42 -9.53 16.04 -24.14
C GLY A 42 -9.86 15.84 -22.66
N LEU A 43 -10.97 16.41 -22.20
CA LEU A 43 -11.44 16.22 -20.82
C LEU A 43 -11.83 14.76 -20.56
N LYS A 44 -12.60 14.16 -21.48
CA LYS A 44 -13.05 12.77 -21.37
C LYS A 44 -11.88 11.78 -21.34
N PHE A 45 -10.95 11.89 -22.27
CA PHE A 45 -9.85 10.93 -22.38
C PHE A 45 -8.68 11.24 -21.45
N GLY A 46 -8.43 12.51 -21.13
CA GLY A 46 -7.35 12.91 -20.22
C GLY A 46 -7.70 12.65 -18.75
N ILE A 47 -8.81 13.21 -18.27
CA ILE A 47 -9.16 13.12 -16.83
C ILE A 47 -9.72 11.74 -16.49
N VAL A 48 -10.68 11.25 -17.27
CA VAL A 48 -11.30 9.94 -16.99
C VAL A 48 -10.29 8.80 -17.14
N GLY A 49 -9.39 8.88 -18.13
CA GLY A 49 -8.31 7.92 -18.30
C GLY A 49 -7.38 7.91 -17.09
N ALA A 50 -6.87 9.07 -16.68
CA ALA A 50 -5.97 9.19 -15.53
C ALA A 50 -6.63 8.71 -14.21
N MET A 51 -7.91 9.04 -13.98
CA MET A 51 -8.65 8.54 -12.80
C MET A 51 -8.85 7.03 -12.84
N MET A 52 -9.06 6.46 -14.04
CA MET A 52 -9.22 5.03 -14.19
C MET A 52 -7.90 4.29 -13.94
N ASP A 53 -6.80 4.82 -14.45
CA ASP A 53 -5.46 4.27 -14.22
C ASP A 53 -5.09 4.35 -12.72
N GLU A 54 -5.37 5.47 -12.06
CA GLU A 54 -5.19 5.65 -10.63
C GLU A 54 -6.00 4.63 -9.82
N LEU A 55 -7.27 4.39 -10.18
CA LEU A 55 -8.10 3.38 -9.52
C LEU A 55 -7.58 1.95 -9.70
N ILE A 56 -7.01 1.64 -10.86
CA ILE A 56 -6.46 0.31 -11.17
C ILE A 56 -5.14 0.10 -10.41
N GLU A 57 -4.31 1.13 -10.31
CA GLU A 57 -2.99 1.07 -9.67
C GLU A 57 -3.06 1.17 -8.15
N GLU A 58 -4.10 1.79 -7.59
CA GLU A 58 -4.28 1.98 -6.15
C GLU A 58 -4.28 0.62 -5.41
N PRO A 59 -3.28 0.34 -4.56
CA PRO A 59 -3.17 -0.94 -3.87
C PRO A 59 -4.42 -1.28 -3.05
N GLY A 60 -5.05 -0.27 -2.45
CA GLY A 60 -6.25 -0.44 -1.62
C GLY A 60 -7.42 -1.09 -2.35
N ASN A 61 -7.53 -0.93 -3.67
CA ASN A 61 -8.59 -1.53 -4.48
C ASN A 61 -8.35 -3.02 -4.80
N ARG A 62 -7.11 -3.48 -4.62
CA ARG A 62 -6.71 -4.88 -4.79
C ARG A 62 -6.58 -5.63 -3.47
N GLU A 63 -6.83 -4.96 -2.36
CA GLU A 63 -6.74 -5.56 -1.04
C GLU A 63 -7.93 -6.46 -0.74
N ILE A 64 -7.65 -7.66 -0.23
CA ILE A 64 -8.61 -8.65 0.22
C ILE A 64 -8.28 -9.01 1.68
N ARG A 65 -9.24 -8.83 2.56
CA ARG A 65 -9.12 -9.12 3.99
C ARG A 65 -10.25 -10.01 4.47
N PRO A 66 -10.03 -10.98 5.37
CA PRO A 66 -11.12 -11.72 5.98
C PRO A 66 -12.01 -10.78 6.81
N VAL A 67 -13.32 -11.01 6.77
CA VAL A 67 -14.31 -10.20 7.51
C VAL A 67 -14.21 -10.48 9.00
N GLY A 68 -13.92 -11.71 9.39
CA GLY A 68 -13.82 -12.14 10.78
C GLY A 68 -12.46 -12.75 11.13
N SER A 69 -12.33 -13.20 12.38
CA SER A 69 -11.18 -13.99 12.81
C SER A 69 -11.37 -15.44 12.42
N GLY A 70 -10.41 -15.96 11.65
CA GLY A 70 -10.33 -17.36 11.24
C GLY A 70 -9.23 -18.12 11.98
N ARG A 71 -8.92 -19.29 11.46
CA ARG A 71 -7.79 -20.13 11.88
C ARG A 71 -7.03 -20.54 10.61
N TYR A 72 -6.06 -19.73 10.23
CA TYR A 72 -5.25 -19.95 9.04
C TYR A 72 -3.89 -20.45 9.48
N ASP A 73 -3.53 -21.65 9.08
CA ASP A 73 -2.19 -22.17 9.28
C ASP A 73 -1.23 -21.74 8.18
N ARG A 74 0.05 -21.96 8.38
CA ARG A 74 1.08 -21.58 7.42
C ARG A 74 0.91 -22.32 6.09
N GLU A 75 0.56 -23.58 6.13
CA GLU A 75 0.37 -24.39 4.92
C GLU A 75 -0.78 -23.86 4.05
N TRP A 76 -1.88 -23.44 4.68
CA TRP A 76 -2.99 -22.81 3.99
C TRP A 76 -2.57 -21.47 3.32
N LEU A 77 -1.81 -20.64 4.08
CA LEU A 77 -1.31 -19.36 3.55
C LEU A 77 -0.36 -19.57 2.36
N ASP A 78 0.53 -20.56 2.45
CA ASP A 78 1.47 -20.89 1.38
C ASP A 78 0.72 -21.37 0.12
N ARG A 79 -0.32 -22.21 0.28
CA ARG A 79 -1.18 -22.64 -0.84
C ARG A 79 -1.91 -21.47 -1.51
N VAL A 80 -2.38 -20.51 -0.72
CA VAL A 80 -3.05 -19.32 -1.25
C VAL A 80 -2.07 -18.39 -1.94
N SER A 81 -0.89 -18.18 -1.36
CA SER A 81 0.15 -17.32 -1.94
C SER A 81 0.70 -17.83 -3.27
N ALA A 82 0.66 -19.14 -3.47
CA ALA A 82 1.10 -19.78 -4.71
C ALA A 82 0.14 -19.59 -5.91
N LYS A 83 -1.06 -19.02 -5.68
CA LYS A 83 -2.01 -18.77 -6.77
C LYS A 83 -1.50 -17.63 -7.67
N PRO A 84 -1.63 -17.77 -9.01
CA PRO A 84 -1.13 -16.77 -9.96
C PRO A 84 -1.84 -15.41 -9.85
N GLU A 85 -3.08 -15.38 -9.35
CA GLU A 85 -3.87 -14.17 -9.14
C GLU A 85 -3.43 -13.38 -7.90
N VAL A 86 -2.62 -13.98 -7.03
CA VAL A 86 -2.12 -13.35 -5.80
C VAL A 86 -0.78 -12.68 -6.08
N ALA A 87 -0.68 -11.39 -5.78
CA ALA A 87 0.58 -10.64 -5.86
C ALA A 87 1.35 -10.65 -4.55
N PHE A 88 0.62 -10.57 -3.43
CA PHE A 88 1.21 -10.48 -2.10
C PHE A 88 0.27 -11.05 -1.06
N LEU A 89 0.80 -11.80 -0.10
CA LEU A 89 0.05 -12.33 1.04
C LEU A 89 0.95 -12.41 2.27
N VAL A 90 0.46 -11.87 3.39
CA VAL A 90 1.09 -12.02 4.69
C VAL A 90 0.05 -12.34 5.76
N PRO A 91 0.38 -13.16 6.76
CA PRO A 91 -0.48 -13.39 7.89
C PRO A 91 -0.65 -12.12 8.74
N ARG A 92 -1.76 -12.04 9.45
CA ARG A 92 -2.01 -11.03 10.48
C ARG A 92 -2.11 -11.71 11.82
N THR A 93 -1.40 -11.19 12.81
CA THR A 93 -1.55 -11.54 14.21
C THR A 93 -2.78 -10.87 14.83
N ARG A 94 -3.09 -11.16 16.07
CA ARG A 94 -4.20 -10.49 16.77
C ARG A 94 -3.93 -9.00 16.91
N SER A 95 -4.93 -8.18 16.60
CA SER A 95 -4.80 -6.71 16.62
C SER A 95 -4.32 -6.17 17.96
N ILE A 96 -4.79 -6.76 19.06
CA ILE A 96 -4.38 -6.36 20.43
C ILE A 96 -2.89 -6.61 20.69
N ALA A 97 -2.28 -7.56 19.99
CA ALA A 97 -0.86 -7.86 20.09
C ALA A 97 0.00 -7.02 19.12
N ALA A 98 -0.61 -6.44 18.10
CA ALA A 98 0.08 -5.73 17.02
C ALA A 98 0.26 -4.22 17.30
N SER A 99 0.68 -3.85 18.49
CA SER A 99 0.99 -2.44 18.83
C SER A 99 2.26 -2.36 19.67
N ILE A 100 3.01 -1.29 19.46
CA ILE A 100 4.24 -0.97 20.20
C ILE A 100 4.31 0.51 20.50
N ASP A 101 4.88 0.87 21.63
CA ASP A 101 5.19 2.25 21.97
C ASP A 101 6.59 2.58 21.47
N LEU A 102 6.71 3.57 20.61
CA LEU A 102 7.98 4.05 20.06
C LEU A 102 8.36 5.38 20.68
N SER A 103 9.62 5.53 21.03
CA SER A 103 10.21 6.79 21.45
C SER A 103 11.52 7.07 20.71
N SER A 104 11.81 8.35 20.54
CA SER A 104 12.99 8.87 19.85
C SER A 104 13.74 9.81 20.77
N GLU A 105 15.06 9.84 20.68
CA GLU A 105 15.87 10.86 21.37
C GLU A 105 15.63 12.28 20.84
N GLN A 106 15.17 12.40 19.57
CA GLN A 106 14.92 13.67 18.91
C GLN A 106 13.60 14.33 19.34
N ALA A 107 12.62 13.54 19.82
CA ALA A 107 11.31 14.05 20.22
C ALA A 107 10.90 13.49 21.59
N PRO A 108 10.60 14.35 22.58
CA PRO A 108 10.22 13.92 23.93
C PRO A 108 8.76 13.45 23.97
N ARG A 109 8.40 12.52 23.09
CA ARG A 109 7.06 11.92 23.08
C ARG A 109 7.14 10.43 22.81
N ILE A 110 6.15 9.73 23.32
CA ILE A 110 5.90 8.32 23.00
C ILE A 110 4.74 8.28 22.01
N VAL A 111 4.92 7.53 20.94
CA VAL A 111 3.89 7.30 19.92
C VAL A 111 3.56 5.81 19.90
N THR A 112 2.32 5.47 20.24
CA THR A 112 1.83 4.09 20.06
C THR A 112 1.51 3.87 18.59
N VAL A 113 2.17 2.93 17.97
CA VAL A 113 1.99 2.59 16.56
C VAL A 113 1.38 1.20 16.39
N GLU A 114 0.57 1.04 15.34
CA GLU A 114 0.11 -0.27 14.89
C GLU A 114 1.20 -0.94 14.07
N LEU A 115 1.56 -2.17 14.41
CA LEU A 115 2.51 -2.96 13.63
C LEU A 115 1.78 -3.71 12.52
N VAL A 116 2.28 -3.56 11.31
CA VAL A 116 1.73 -4.17 10.10
C VAL A 116 2.74 -5.16 9.55
N ALA A 117 2.32 -6.41 9.40
CA ALA A 117 3.15 -7.43 8.75
C ALA A 117 3.50 -7.00 7.32
N SER A 118 4.75 -7.10 6.95
CA SER A 118 5.26 -6.76 5.61
C SER A 118 6.33 -7.75 5.16
N GLY A 119 6.66 -7.69 3.89
CA GLY A 119 7.66 -8.54 3.27
C GLY A 119 7.90 -8.16 1.82
N THR A 120 8.63 -8.99 1.11
CA THR A 120 8.98 -8.78 -0.30
C THR A 120 7.73 -8.63 -1.16
N GLY A 121 7.67 -7.56 -1.95
CA GLY A 121 6.55 -7.30 -2.86
C GLY A 121 5.33 -6.67 -2.19
N ASP A 122 5.46 -6.12 -0.99
CA ASP A 122 4.36 -5.39 -0.33
C ASP A 122 3.98 -4.15 -1.16
N PRO A 123 2.76 -4.09 -1.72
CA PRO A 123 2.34 -2.99 -2.58
C PRO A 123 2.13 -1.66 -1.85
N LEU A 124 2.16 -1.64 -0.51
CA LEU A 124 2.12 -0.41 0.28
C LEU A 124 3.49 0.25 0.43
N LEU A 125 4.55 -0.46 0.12
CA LEU A 125 5.92 0.06 0.17
C LEU A 125 6.39 0.43 -1.24
N ALA A 126 7.31 1.39 -1.33
CA ALA A 126 7.92 1.69 -2.63
C ALA A 126 8.69 0.46 -3.13
N PRO A 127 8.68 0.17 -4.46
CA PRO A 127 9.30 -1.03 -5.02
C PRO A 127 10.78 -1.20 -4.66
N ASP A 128 11.51 -0.08 -4.53
CA ASP A 128 12.93 -0.03 -4.23
C ASP A 128 13.21 0.27 -2.75
N ALA A 129 12.18 0.34 -1.90
CA ALA A 129 12.36 0.62 -0.48
C ALA A 129 13.05 -0.56 0.22
N PRO A 130 13.99 -0.29 1.14
CA PRO A 130 14.52 -1.31 2.01
C PRO A 130 13.40 -2.00 2.79
N LEU A 131 13.41 -3.33 2.79
CA LEU A 131 12.41 -4.12 3.50
C LEU A 131 12.72 -4.17 5.00
N PRO A 132 11.68 -4.26 5.85
CA PRO A 132 11.86 -4.43 7.29
C PRO A 132 12.22 -5.89 7.62
N GLU A 133 13.34 -6.36 7.10
CA GLU A 133 13.84 -7.71 7.36
C GLU A 133 14.54 -7.79 8.73
N GLY A 134 14.37 -8.93 9.41
CA GLY A 134 14.93 -9.13 10.73
C GLY A 134 13.97 -8.73 11.86
N LEU A 135 14.52 -8.59 13.06
CA LEU A 135 13.77 -8.29 14.29
C LEU A 135 13.96 -6.84 14.76
N ASP A 136 14.90 -6.12 14.16
CA ASP A 136 15.39 -4.82 14.58
C ASP A 136 15.13 -3.72 13.53
N ARG A 137 14.42 -4.02 12.44
CA ARG A 137 14.21 -3.10 11.32
C ARG A 137 12.73 -2.81 11.12
N ILE A 138 12.42 -1.53 10.90
CA ILE A 138 11.05 -1.08 10.66
C ILE A 138 10.99 -0.07 9.51
N VAL A 139 9.84 -0.04 8.83
CA VAL A 139 9.46 1.05 7.93
C VAL A 139 8.31 1.80 8.58
N LEU A 140 8.48 3.07 8.86
CA LEU A 140 7.46 3.89 9.52
C LEU A 140 6.43 4.43 8.52
N SER A 141 5.18 4.58 8.96
CA SER A 141 4.24 5.45 8.25
C SER A 141 4.74 6.90 8.30
N ARG A 142 4.34 7.70 7.32
CA ARG A 142 4.68 9.14 7.28
C ARG A 142 4.29 9.85 8.57
N SER A 143 3.05 9.61 9.04
CA SER A 143 2.54 10.19 10.28
C SER A 143 3.39 9.85 11.52
N SER A 144 3.83 8.59 11.64
CA SER A 144 4.69 8.17 12.75
C SER A 144 6.07 8.82 12.69
N ALA A 145 6.68 8.87 11.50
CA ALA A 145 7.99 9.46 11.30
C ALA A 145 7.99 10.97 11.64
N GLU A 146 6.97 11.70 11.21
CA GLU A 146 6.80 13.13 11.53
C GLU A 146 6.62 13.37 13.04
N LYS A 147 5.78 12.55 13.71
CA LYS A 147 5.53 12.68 15.14
C LYS A 147 6.77 12.39 15.98
N LEU A 148 7.59 11.44 15.56
CA LEU A 148 8.83 11.04 16.23
C LEU A 148 10.03 11.89 15.81
N ALA A 149 9.87 12.75 14.77
CA ALA A 149 10.90 13.58 14.17
C ALA A 149 12.12 12.76 13.69
N VAL A 150 11.86 11.61 13.03
CA VAL A 150 12.90 10.67 12.59
C VAL A 150 12.86 10.41 11.09
N SER A 151 13.99 9.96 10.59
CA SER A 151 14.23 9.61 9.17
C SER A 151 14.86 8.23 9.05
N ALA A 152 15.01 7.75 7.82
CA ALA A 152 15.73 6.51 7.57
C ALA A 152 17.16 6.57 8.11
N GLY A 153 17.57 5.55 8.82
CA GLY A 153 18.86 5.44 9.52
C GLY A 153 18.78 5.69 11.04
N ASP A 154 17.74 6.34 11.52
CA ASP A 154 17.57 6.61 12.96
C ASP A 154 17.19 5.35 13.74
N VAL A 155 17.54 5.31 15.00
CA VAL A 155 17.20 4.22 15.92
C VAL A 155 16.17 4.71 16.93
N LEU A 156 15.12 3.92 17.10
CA LEU A 156 14.03 4.14 18.04
C LEU A 156 14.10 3.12 19.18
N ASP A 157 13.62 3.51 20.34
CA ASP A 157 13.33 2.57 21.41
C ASP A 157 11.88 2.11 21.33
N GLY A 158 11.70 0.84 21.00
CA GLY A 158 10.41 0.17 21.01
C GLY A 158 10.13 -0.44 22.38
N SER A 159 9.01 -0.10 22.99
CA SER A 159 8.61 -0.57 24.31
C SER A 159 7.34 -1.38 24.25
N LEU A 160 7.37 -2.57 24.84
CA LEU A 160 6.26 -3.50 24.95
C LEU A 160 5.98 -3.81 26.41
N ALA A 161 4.71 -3.82 26.78
CA ALA A 161 4.30 -4.19 28.13
C ALA A 161 3.30 -5.38 28.09
N ARG A 162 3.42 -6.25 29.08
CA ARG A 162 2.45 -7.32 29.36
C ARG A 162 2.19 -7.41 30.86
N ARG A 163 1.06 -8.00 31.21
CA ARG A 163 0.82 -8.43 32.58
C ARG A 163 1.04 -9.95 32.67
N PHE A 164 2.06 -10.36 33.41
CA PHE A 164 2.45 -11.75 33.55
C PHE A 164 2.57 -12.12 35.03
N LEU A 165 1.90 -13.20 35.45
CA LEU A 165 1.84 -13.63 36.85
C LEU A 165 1.47 -12.53 37.86
N GLY A 166 0.57 -11.61 37.44
CA GLY A 166 0.11 -10.47 38.24
C GLY A 166 1.03 -9.25 38.26
N GLN A 167 2.23 -9.34 37.66
CA GLN A 167 3.18 -8.25 37.57
C GLN A 167 3.15 -7.59 36.19
N LEU A 168 3.41 -6.28 36.14
CA LEU A 168 3.60 -5.57 34.88
C LEU A 168 5.07 -5.71 34.47
N GLU A 169 5.28 -6.40 33.35
CA GLU A 169 6.60 -6.53 32.72
C GLU A 169 6.68 -5.62 31.52
N ARG A 170 7.83 -4.97 31.33
CA ARG A 170 8.11 -4.14 30.17
C ARG A 170 9.46 -4.56 29.58
N VAL A 171 9.49 -4.69 28.27
CA VAL A 171 10.70 -4.99 27.51
C VAL A 171 10.96 -3.88 26.52
N HIS A 172 12.22 -3.71 26.17
CA HIS A 172 12.70 -2.72 25.21
C HIS A 172 13.36 -3.41 24.02
N LEU A 173 13.19 -2.84 22.86
CA LEU A 173 13.75 -3.34 21.60
C LEU A 173 14.24 -2.16 20.78
N PRO A 174 15.55 -2.08 20.48
CA PRO A 174 16.05 -1.06 19.56
C PRO A 174 15.59 -1.40 18.15
N LEU A 175 15.00 -0.40 17.47
CA LEU A 175 14.42 -0.55 16.14
C LEU A 175 15.02 0.50 15.20
N THR A 176 15.67 0.05 14.14
CA THR A 176 16.25 0.91 13.11
C THR A 176 15.21 1.23 12.05
N VAL A 177 14.98 2.49 11.78
CA VAL A 177 14.11 2.96 10.70
C VAL A 177 14.85 2.77 9.37
N VAL A 178 14.44 1.81 8.55
CA VAL A 178 15.09 1.57 7.26
C VAL A 178 14.51 2.40 6.13
N ALA A 179 13.24 2.79 6.25
CA ALA A 179 12.55 3.68 5.30
C ALA A 179 11.34 4.33 5.96
N VAL A 180 10.78 5.34 5.29
CA VAL A 180 9.46 5.90 5.57
C VAL A 180 8.56 5.57 4.39
N ALA A 181 7.38 5.01 4.68
CA ALA A 181 6.43 4.61 3.67
C ALA A 181 5.90 5.83 2.88
N PRO A 182 5.49 5.65 1.61
CA PRO A 182 4.88 6.70 0.81
C PRO A 182 3.62 7.28 1.47
N ASP A 183 3.28 8.52 1.08
CA ASP A 183 2.04 9.15 1.52
C ASP A 183 0.84 8.30 1.07
N GLY A 184 -0.12 8.11 1.96
CA GLY A 184 -1.31 7.30 1.68
C GLY A 184 -1.16 5.79 1.90
N ALA A 185 0.06 5.24 1.96
CA ALA A 185 0.28 3.81 2.21
C ALA A 185 -0.37 3.32 3.51
N PHE A 186 -0.30 4.14 4.55
CA PHE A 186 -0.94 3.90 5.83
C PHE A 186 -1.29 5.22 6.51
N THR A 187 -2.58 5.49 6.68
CA THR A 187 -3.09 6.78 7.14
C THR A 187 -3.04 7.00 8.64
N ARG A 188 -2.82 5.93 9.40
CA ARG A 188 -2.68 5.97 10.87
C ARG A 188 -1.22 5.89 11.28
N ASP A 189 -0.99 6.05 12.60
CA ASP A 189 0.32 5.79 13.17
C ASP A 189 0.63 4.30 13.07
N GLY A 190 1.62 3.94 12.29
CA GLY A 190 1.96 2.56 12.02
C GLY A 190 3.41 2.35 11.66
N ALA A 191 3.84 1.10 11.77
CA ALA A 191 5.14 0.64 11.34
C ALA A 191 5.02 -0.72 10.66
N PHE A 192 5.64 -0.85 9.49
CA PHE A 192 5.75 -2.12 8.80
C PHE A 192 6.94 -2.89 9.36
N VAL A 193 6.73 -4.15 9.66
CA VAL A 193 7.71 -5.03 10.31
C VAL A 193 7.66 -6.43 9.70
N SER A 194 8.70 -7.23 9.96
CA SER A 194 8.68 -8.64 9.57
C SER A 194 7.56 -9.41 10.28
N VAL A 195 7.00 -10.39 9.60
CA VAL A 195 6.01 -11.32 10.19
C VAL A 195 6.57 -11.95 11.47
N ARG A 196 7.87 -12.29 11.47
CA ARG A 196 8.53 -12.92 12.61
C ARG A 196 8.51 -12.03 13.86
N LEU A 197 8.77 -10.74 13.72
CA LEU A 197 8.71 -9.81 14.85
C LEU A 197 7.31 -9.75 15.47
N LEU A 198 6.26 -9.73 14.63
CA LEU A 198 4.87 -9.77 15.10
C LEU A 198 4.53 -11.06 15.83
N GLU A 199 5.01 -12.18 15.33
CA GLU A 199 4.84 -13.48 15.99
C GLU A 199 5.47 -13.50 17.40
N LEU A 200 6.71 -13.03 17.50
CA LEU A 200 7.44 -12.96 18.77
C LEU A 200 6.78 -12.00 19.77
N GLN A 201 6.27 -10.88 19.26
CA GLN A 201 5.53 -9.92 20.08
C GLN A 201 4.22 -10.52 20.61
N GLU A 202 3.50 -11.28 19.78
CA GLU A 202 2.29 -12.00 20.20
C GLU A 202 2.62 -13.05 21.26
N ASP A 203 3.69 -13.84 21.07
CA ASP A 203 4.18 -14.82 22.05
C ASP A 203 4.54 -14.15 23.38
N PHE A 204 5.26 -13.03 23.34
CA PHE A 204 5.54 -12.27 24.56
C PHE A 204 4.26 -11.85 25.27
N ARG A 205 3.28 -11.28 24.58
CA ARG A 205 2.02 -10.84 25.18
C ARG A 205 1.20 -12.01 25.75
N ASP A 206 1.32 -13.19 25.16
CA ASP A 206 0.69 -14.43 25.64
C ASP A 206 1.43 -15.07 26.82
N GLY A 207 2.50 -14.47 27.30
CA GLY A 207 3.29 -15.02 28.41
C GLY A 207 4.27 -16.10 28.01
N ARG A 208 4.51 -16.29 26.71
CA ARG A 208 5.49 -17.27 26.21
C ARG A 208 6.90 -16.71 26.26
N VAL A 209 7.85 -17.63 26.33
CA VAL A 209 9.28 -17.31 26.21
C VAL A 209 9.60 -16.95 24.76
N VAL A 210 10.43 -15.92 24.58
CA VAL A 210 10.93 -15.47 23.27
C VAL A 210 12.45 -15.49 23.30
N PRO A 211 13.07 -16.63 23.01
CA PRO A 211 14.52 -16.80 23.15
C PRO A 211 15.32 -15.87 22.23
N GLU A 212 14.83 -15.58 21.02
CA GLU A 212 15.51 -14.72 20.04
C GLU A 212 15.71 -13.28 20.53
N LEU A 213 14.85 -12.83 21.45
CA LEU A 213 14.90 -11.49 22.04
C LEU A 213 15.24 -11.52 23.54
N TYR A 214 15.60 -12.69 24.05
CA TYR A 214 15.91 -12.92 25.49
C TYR A 214 14.75 -12.51 26.43
N TRP A 215 13.50 -12.61 25.96
CA TRP A 215 12.33 -12.30 26.78
C TRP A 215 11.85 -13.57 27.49
N GLY A 216 11.72 -13.47 28.80
CA GLY A 216 11.27 -14.56 29.65
C GLY A 216 9.80 -14.94 29.41
N GLY A 217 9.38 -16.11 29.87
CA GLY A 217 8.01 -16.60 29.74
C GLY A 217 7.91 -18.11 30.00
N LEU A 218 6.73 -18.68 29.73
CA LEU A 218 6.48 -20.12 29.79
C LEU A 218 6.71 -20.76 28.41
N SER A 219 7.15 -22.01 28.41
CA SER A 219 7.20 -22.81 27.19
C SER A 219 5.79 -22.98 26.62
N GLY A 220 5.63 -22.80 25.32
CA GLY A 220 4.36 -22.93 24.61
C GLY A 220 4.40 -24.00 23.53
N ASP A 221 3.25 -24.29 22.94
CA ASP A 221 3.13 -25.14 21.76
C ASP A 221 3.58 -24.36 20.52
N ASP A 222 4.30 -25.04 19.62
CA ASP A 222 4.79 -24.47 18.37
C ASP A 222 3.72 -24.37 17.27
N SER A 223 2.53 -24.94 17.49
CA SER A 223 1.43 -24.88 16.53
C SER A 223 0.87 -23.45 16.47
N ARG A 224 1.11 -22.76 15.35
CA ARG A 224 0.63 -21.38 15.14
C ARG A 224 -0.47 -21.34 14.12
N THR A 225 -1.57 -20.68 14.48
CA THR A 225 -2.62 -20.27 13.55
C THR A 225 -2.79 -18.76 13.62
N TYR A 226 -3.15 -18.17 12.50
CA TYR A 226 -3.34 -16.71 12.39
C TYR A 226 -4.83 -16.39 12.31
N PRO A 227 -5.31 -15.34 12.98
CA PRO A 227 -6.71 -14.94 12.92
C PRO A 227 -7.10 -14.29 11.58
N GLY A 228 -6.12 -13.92 10.77
CA GLY A 228 -6.35 -13.27 9.49
C GLY A 228 -5.12 -13.22 8.61
N PHE A 229 -5.30 -12.57 7.47
CA PHE A 229 -4.25 -12.30 6.51
C PHE A 229 -4.50 -10.97 5.81
N ARG A 230 -3.47 -10.44 5.16
CA ARG A 230 -3.53 -9.30 4.24
C ARG A 230 -3.08 -9.80 2.88
N LEU A 231 -3.99 -9.78 1.91
CA LEU A 231 -3.75 -10.25 0.56
C LEU A 231 -3.99 -9.13 -0.44
N TYR A 232 -3.15 -9.06 -1.44
CA TYR A 232 -3.34 -8.21 -2.61
C TYR A 232 -3.42 -9.04 -3.86
N ALA A 233 -4.48 -8.84 -4.62
CA ALA A 233 -4.62 -9.43 -5.94
C ALA A 233 -3.58 -8.82 -6.91
N ARG A 234 -3.18 -9.58 -7.92
CA ARG A 234 -2.24 -9.12 -8.95
C ARG A 234 -2.84 -8.00 -9.78
N SER A 235 -4.11 -8.10 -10.10
CA SER A 235 -4.90 -7.12 -10.84
C SER A 235 -6.22 -6.86 -10.13
N ILE A 236 -6.81 -5.70 -10.35
CA ILE A 236 -8.16 -5.38 -9.88
C ILE A 236 -9.20 -6.36 -10.45
N HIS A 237 -8.95 -6.90 -11.64
CA HIS A 237 -9.82 -7.88 -12.30
C HIS A 237 -9.82 -9.25 -11.61
N ASP A 238 -8.76 -9.59 -10.87
CA ASP A 238 -8.62 -10.85 -10.16
C ASP A 238 -9.38 -10.85 -8.82
N VAL A 239 -9.72 -9.66 -8.28
CA VAL A 239 -10.36 -9.51 -6.97
C VAL A 239 -11.69 -10.26 -6.87
N ALA A 240 -12.55 -10.12 -7.89
CA ALA A 240 -13.85 -10.78 -7.90
C ALA A 240 -13.69 -12.31 -7.92
N GLY A 241 -12.80 -12.84 -8.76
CA GLY A 241 -12.52 -14.27 -8.84
C GLY A 241 -11.96 -14.84 -7.54
N LEU A 242 -11.03 -14.12 -6.90
CA LEU A 242 -10.49 -14.51 -5.60
C LEU A 242 -11.55 -14.48 -4.49
N ARG A 243 -12.39 -13.44 -4.45
CA ARG A 243 -13.51 -13.36 -3.49
C ARG A 243 -14.43 -14.57 -3.60
N ASP A 244 -14.83 -14.91 -4.82
CA ASP A 244 -15.74 -16.03 -5.08
C ASP A 244 -15.07 -17.37 -4.75
N ALA A 245 -13.76 -17.51 -4.99
CA ALA A 245 -12.98 -18.67 -4.59
C ALA A 245 -12.91 -18.80 -3.05
N PHE A 246 -12.74 -17.70 -2.32
CA PHE A 246 -12.77 -17.70 -0.86
C PHE A 246 -14.15 -18.07 -0.31
N ALA A 247 -15.22 -17.53 -0.90
CA ALA A 247 -16.59 -17.87 -0.51
C ALA A 247 -16.88 -19.37 -0.66
N THR A 248 -16.35 -20.01 -1.72
CA THR A 248 -16.52 -21.46 -1.95
C THR A 248 -15.91 -22.32 -0.84
N ILE A 249 -14.86 -21.85 -0.19
CA ILE A 249 -14.21 -22.55 0.94
C ILE A 249 -14.68 -22.03 2.29
N GLY A 250 -15.74 -21.21 2.34
CA GLY A 250 -16.35 -20.70 3.57
C GLY A 250 -15.56 -19.58 4.25
N VAL A 251 -14.72 -18.85 3.50
CA VAL A 251 -13.99 -17.69 3.99
C VAL A 251 -14.63 -16.42 3.44
N ASP A 252 -15.34 -15.70 4.31
CA ASP A 252 -15.90 -14.40 3.95
C ASP A 252 -14.80 -13.34 3.93
N VAL A 253 -14.69 -12.63 2.84
CA VAL A 253 -13.68 -11.59 2.65
C VAL A 253 -14.31 -10.24 2.31
N HIS A 254 -13.68 -9.19 2.79
CA HIS A 254 -14.01 -7.80 2.44
C HIS A 254 -13.10 -7.33 1.31
N THR A 255 -13.69 -6.72 0.31
CA THR A 255 -13.03 -6.04 -0.81
C THR A 255 -13.60 -4.64 -0.94
N ARG A 256 -12.89 -3.72 -1.58
CA ARG A 256 -13.40 -2.37 -1.88
C ARG A 256 -14.20 -2.28 -3.18
N LEU A 257 -14.34 -3.39 -3.89
CA LEU A 257 -15.13 -3.49 -5.13
C LEU A 257 -16.56 -3.93 -4.84
#